data_beeae8bb7002bec76da7181f30766f8c
#
_entry.id   beeae8bb7002bec76da7181f30766f8c
#
_cell.length_a   1.000
_cell.length_b   1.000
_cell.length_c   1.000
_cell.angle_alpha   90.00
_cell.angle_beta   90.00
_cell.angle_gamma   90.00
#
_symmetry.space_group_name_H-M   'P 1'
#
loop_
_entity.id
_entity.type
_entity.pdbx_description
1 polymer ?
#
loop_
_entity_poly.entity_id
_entity_poly.type
_entity_poly.pdbx_seq_one_letter_code
_entity_poly.pdbx_strand_id
1 'polypeptide(L)'
;TPSALLASGQLRGDATASAFSGGRDVLAAYVELNLPLFARFETQLAARYDRYSDVGGTANPKIGMRWNPVQQVVVRGSLGTGFRAPSLSDLYSPSTQDVTSGVYNDPLGCIKVGALDNTDNPDYCGLQPEKRMGGRAGLEPEKSKQLSLGVVLEPLPTLTASADYWRIEKTDAIAAPEGSYFADPVRNAAFIVRAEPDPALPGVPGRIVQIDSRLRNIGTL
;
A
#
# COMPACT_ATOMS: atom_id res chain seq x y z
N THR A 1 -0.63 26.51 -1.20
CA THR A 1 -1.71 26.93 -0.28
C THR A 1 -3.04 26.73 -0.98
N PRO A 2 -4.04 26.09 -0.33
CA PRO A 2 -5.36 25.94 -0.91
C PRO A 2 -6.00 27.32 -1.15
N SER A 3 -6.90 27.40 -2.13
CA SER A 3 -7.67 28.64 -2.36
C SER A 3 -8.52 28.95 -1.13
N ALA A 4 -8.86 30.24 -0.93
CA ALA A 4 -9.70 30.66 0.20
C ALA A 4 -11.06 29.93 0.23
N LEU A 5 -11.63 29.59 -0.93
CA LEU A 5 -12.87 28.85 -1.07
C LEU A 5 -12.75 27.40 -0.59
N LEU A 6 -11.65 26.70 -0.90
CA LEU A 6 -11.37 25.35 -0.40
C LEU A 6 -11.10 25.35 1.12
N ALA A 7 -10.39 26.38 1.61
CA ALA A 7 -10.09 26.51 3.04
C ALA A 7 -11.33 26.85 3.87
N SER A 8 -12.33 27.50 3.30
CA SER A 8 -13.58 27.89 3.98
C SER A 8 -14.62 26.77 4.09
N GLY A 9 -14.44 25.63 3.39
CA GLY A 9 -15.42 24.56 3.34
C GLY A 9 -16.74 24.92 2.64
N GLN A 10 -16.74 26.00 1.84
CA GLN A 10 -17.96 26.49 1.18
C GLN A 10 -18.30 25.74 -0.13
N LEU A 11 -17.38 24.92 -0.62
CA LEU A 11 -17.61 24.07 -1.79
C LEU A 11 -18.36 22.80 -1.35
N ARG A 12 -19.55 22.62 -1.87
CA ARG A 12 -20.39 21.46 -1.59
C ARG A 12 -19.78 20.22 -2.24
N GLY A 13 -19.44 19.21 -1.42
CA GLY A 13 -18.90 17.94 -1.92
C GLY A 13 -17.37 17.83 -1.93
N ASP A 14 -16.64 18.89 -1.56
CA ASP A 14 -15.19 18.84 -1.39
C ASP A 14 -14.81 18.81 0.09
N ALA A 15 -13.85 17.94 0.43
CA ALA A 15 -13.24 17.94 1.75
C ALA A 15 -12.50 19.27 2.00
N THR A 16 -12.63 19.84 3.20
CA THR A 16 -11.90 21.03 3.59
C THR A 16 -10.39 20.82 3.45
N ALA A 17 -9.76 21.57 2.54
CA ALA A 17 -8.32 21.49 2.34
C ALA A 17 -7.58 22.44 3.29
N SER A 18 -6.74 21.89 4.16
CA SER A 18 -5.85 22.66 5.01
C SER A 18 -4.44 22.67 4.45
N ALA A 19 -3.75 23.80 4.55
CA ALA A 19 -2.34 23.88 4.21
C ALA A 19 -1.51 23.07 5.22
N PHE A 20 -0.53 22.34 4.74
CA PHE A 20 0.45 21.65 5.57
C PHE A 20 1.85 21.86 5.02
N SER A 21 2.86 21.66 5.85
CA SER A 21 4.26 21.70 5.46
C SER A 21 5.01 20.56 6.13
N GLY A 22 6.04 20.08 5.47
CA GLY A 22 6.93 19.05 5.99
C GLY A 22 8.27 19.14 5.26
N GLY A 23 9.34 18.76 5.94
CA GLY A 23 10.69 18.72 5.38
C GLY A 23 11.35 17.38 5.72
N ARG A 24 12.31 16.99 4.89
CA ARG A 24 13.06 15.75 5.04
C ARG A 24 14.46 15.92 4.48
N ASP A 25 15.44 15.46 5.23
CA ASP A 25 16.80 15.31 4.76
C ASP A 25 17.08 13.85 4.42
N VAL A 26 17.81 13.62 3.32
CA VAL A 26 18.15 12.27 2.85
C VAL A 26 19.65 12.22 2.56
N LEU A 27 20.33 11.27 3.19
CA LEU A 27 21.71 10.90 2.88
C LEU A 27 21.72 9.51 2.26
N ALA A 28 22.41 9.35 1.13
CA ALA A 28 22.52 8.06 0.45
C ALA A 28 23.94 7.75 0.03
N ALA A 29 24.31 6.47 0.11
CA ALA A 29 25.55 5.93 -0.43
C ALA A 29 25.24 4.64 -1.20
N TYR A 30 25.99 4.39 -2.27
CA TYR A 30 25.83 3.17 -3.05
C TYR A 30 27.19 2.67 -3.57
N VAL A 31 27.24 1.38 -3.83
CA VAL A 31 28.35 0.70 -4.49
C VAL A 31 27.79 -0.25 -5.54
N GLU A 32 28.48 -0.34 -6.66
CA GLU A 32 28.17 -1.26 -7.75
C GLU A 32 29.46 -1.87 -8.30
N LEU A 33 29.48 -3.18 -8.45
CA LEU A 33 30.59 -3.97 -8.95
C LEU A 33 30.11 -4.84 -10.12
N ASN A 34 30.76 -4.73 -11.26
CA ASN A 34 30.56 -5.61 -12.40
C ASN A 34 31.75 -6.55 -12.49
N LEU A 35 31.51 -7.83 -12.29
CA LEU A 35 32.54 -8.86 -12.17
C LEU A 35 32.42 -9.87 -13.33
N PRO A 36 33.29 -9.82 -14.34
CA PRO A 36 33.43 -10.89 -15.32
C PRO A 36 34.16 -12.07 -14.65
N LEU A 37 33.41 -13.03 -14.12
CA LEU A 37 33.99 -14.15 -13.34
C LEU A 37 34.69 -15.16 -14.22
N PHE A 38 34.15 -15.42 -15.42
CA PHE A 38 34.76 -16.26 -16.46
C PHE A 38 34.19 -15.93 -17.85
N ALA A 39 34.70 -16.54 -18.87
CA ALA A 39 34.29 -16.29 -20.25
C ALA A 39 32.75 -16.41 -20.41
N ARG A 40 32.09 -15.35 -20.88
CA ARG A 40 30.66 -15.27 -21.12
C ARG A 40 29.75 -15.34 -19.86
N PHE A 41 30.33 -15.13 -18.67
CA PHE A 41 29.56 -15.06 -17.45
C PHE A 41 29.96 -13.80 -16.66
N GLU A 42 28.97 -12.95 -16.44
CA GLU A 42 29.10 -11.67 -15.74
C GLU A 42 28.17 -11.67 -14.54
N THR A 43 28.65 -11.11 -13.43
CA THR A 43 27.87 -10.89 -12.21
C THR A 43 27.90 -9.42 -11.84
N GLN A 44 26.77 -8.87 -11.52
CA GLN A 44 26.61 -7.53 -10.97
C GLN A 44 26.25 -7.64 -9.50
N LEU A 45 27.03 -6.99 -8.65
CA LEU A 45 26.71 -6.82 -7.23
C LEU A 45 26.46 -5.34 -6.98
N ALA A 46 25.35 -5.01 -6.37
CA ALA A 46 25.05 -3.64 -5.98
C ALA A 46 24.49 -3.59 -4.55
N ALA A 47 24.79 -2.53 -3.84
CA ALA A 47 24.17 -2.23 -2.57
C ALA A 47 23.99 -0.72 -2.45
N ARG A 48 22.82 -0.32 -1.94
CA ARG A 48 22.51 1.07 -1.63
C ARG A 48 22.02 1.18 -0.20
N TYR A 49 22.53 2.18 0.50
CA TYR A 49 22.06 2.57 1.82
C TYR A 49 21.50 3.99 1.75
N ASP A 50 20.29 4.16 2.25
CA ASP A 50 19.63 5.45 2.35
C ASP A 50 19.26 5.72 3.80
N ARG A 51 19.50 6.94 4.28
CA ARG A 51 19.11 7.43 5.60
C ARG A 51 18.23 8.64 5.47
N TYR A 52 17.03 8.53 6.00
CA TYR A 52 16.01 9.58 6.05
C TYR A 52 15.94 10.13 7.48
N SER A 53 15.77 11.45 7.61
CA SER A 53 15.70 12.11 8.93
C SER A 53 14.47 11.73 9.75
N ASP A 54 13.42 11.24 9.10
CA ASP A 54 12.09 10.98 9.70
C ASP A 54 11.71 9.49 9.79
N VAL A 55 12.19 8.66 8.87
CA VAL A 55 11.81 7.24 8.80
C VAL A 55 12.98 6.26 8.95
N GLY A 56 14.18 6.76 9.27
CA GLY A 56 15.35 5.95 9.55
C GLY A 56 16.11 5.50 8.31
N GLY A 57 16.89 4.42 8.44
CA GLY A 57 17.78 3.90 7.41
C GLY A 57 17.29 2.60 6.79
N THR A 58 17.69 2.39 5.53
CA THR A 58 17.41 1.15 4.79
C THR A 58 18.59 0.76 3.91
N ALA A 59 18.85 -0.54 3.80
CA ALA A 59 19.89 -1.11 2.95
C ALA A 59 19.26 -2.04 1.91
N ASN A 60 19.61 -1.84 0.65
CA ASN A 60 19.02 -2.53 -0.49
C ASN A 60 20.10 -3.18 -1.35
N PRO A 61 20.47 -4.44 -1.08
CA PRO A 61 21.34 -5.22 -1.92
C PRO A 61 20.63 -5.74 -3.17
N LYS A 62 21.42 -5.91 -4.23
CA LYS A 62 21.02 -6.55 -5.48
C LYS A 62 22.15 -7.38 -6.04
N ILE A 63 21.83 -8.56 -6.55
CA ILE A 63 22.71 -9.38 -7.36
C ILE A 63 22.06 -9.62 -8.71
N GLY A 64 22.84 -9.50 -9.76
CA GLY A 64 22.44 -9.83 -11.12
C GLY A 64 23.46 -10.78 -11.75
N MET A 65 23.03 -11.61 -12.67
CA MET A 65 23.89 -12.47 -13.49
C MET A 65 23.46 -12.44 -14.94
N ARG A 66 24.44 -12.57 -15.81
CA ARG A 66 24.26 -12.76 -17.24
C ARG A 66 25.23 -13.83 -17.71
N TRP A 67 24.69 -14.85 -18.36
CA TRP A 67 25.46 -15.98 -18.88
C TRP A 67 25.11 -16.24 -20.33
N ASN A 68 26.14 -16.32 -21.16
CA ASN A 68 26.04 -16.65 -22.58
C ASN A 68 26.67 -18.03 -22.84
N PRO A 69 25.98 -19.15 -22.55
CA PRO A 69 26.56 -20.50 -22.73
C PRO A 69 27.04 -20.74 -24.21
N VAL A 70 26.26 -20.23 -25.15
CA VAL A 70 26.60 -20.18 -26.56
C VAL A 70 26.23 -18.79 -27.13
N GLN A 71 26.68 -18.47 -28.35
CA GLN A 71 26.43 -17.15 -28.94
C GLN A 71 24.94 -16.81 -29.10
N GLN A 72 24.11 -17.83 -29.32
CA GLN A 72 22.68 -17.71 -29.60
C GLN A 72 21.82 -17.70 -28.33
N VAL A 73 22.40 -17.87 -27.14
CA VAL A 73 21.64 -18.02 -25.91
C VAL A 73 22.18 -17.07 -24.83
N VAL A 74 21.29 -16.26 -24.23
CA VAL A 74 21.58 -15.49 -23.05
C VAL A 74 20.63 -15.93 -21.92
N VAL A 75 21.20 -16.34 -20.81
CA VAL A 75 20.46 -16.55 -19.56
C VAL A 75 20.75 -15.38 -18.65
N ARG A 76 19.73 -14.79 -18.06
CA ARG A 76 19.85 -13.68 -17.13
C ARG A 76 19.03 -13.91 -15.89
N GLY A 77 19.49 -13.40 -14.77
CA GLY A 77 18.75 -13.47 -13.53
C GLY A 77 19.12 -12.32 -12.61
N SER A 78 18.19 -11.90 -11.78
CA SER A 78 18.49 -10.95 -10.71
C SER A 78 17.65 -11.21 -9.48
N LEU A 79 18.23 -10.93 -8.32
CA LEU A 79 17.59 -10.95 -7.02
C LEU A 79 17.95 -9.65 -6.32
N GLY A 80 16.99 -8.99 -5.71
CA GLY A 80 17.24 -7.74 -5.01
C GLY A 80 16.13 -7.36 -4.07
N THR A 81 16.43 -6.38 -3.24
CA THR A 81 15.46 -5.71 -2.38
C THR A 81 15.27 -4.27 -2.82
N GLY A 82 14.16 -3.69 -2.43
CA GLY A 82 13.86 -2.28 -2.64
C GLY A 82 12.99 -1.75 -1.51
N PHE A 83 12.84 -0.44 -1.46
CA PHE A 83 11.97 0.22 -0.50
C PHE A 83 11.34 1.47 -1.10
N ARG A 84 10.28 1.95 -0.46
CA ARG A 84 9.70 3.27 -0.72
C ARG A 84 9.43 3.95 0.62
N ALA A 85 10.12 5.05 0.90
CA ALA A 85 9.77 5.89 2.05
C ALA A 85 8.37 6.48 1.87
N PRO A 86 7.56 6.64 2.94
CA PRO A 86 6.33 7.41 2.88
C PRO A 86 6.61 8.80 2.29
N SER A 87 5.75 9.33 1.47
CA SER A 87 5.85 10.72 1.02
C SER A 87 5.59 11.69 2.18
N LEU A 88 6.02 12.94 2.06
CA LEU A 88 5.68 13.97 3.05
C LEU A 88 4.16 14.15 3.15
N SER A 89 3.45 13.97 2.04
CA SER A 89 1.99 13.96 2.02
C SER A 89 1.40 12.79 2.83
N ASP A 90 1.97 11.59 2.71
CA ASP A 90 1.52 10.41 3.47
C ASP A 90 1.68 10.63 4.99
N LEU A 91 2.68 11.39 5.42
CA LEU A 91 2.96 11.64 6.83
C LEU A 91 2.19 12.85 7.40
N TYR A 92 2.08 13.94 6.65
CA TYR A 92 1.70 15.24 7.19
C TYR A 92 0.40 15.82 6.62
N SER A 93 -0.25 15.16 5.64
CA SER A 93 -1.57 15.61 5.17
C SER A 93 -2.54 15.69 6.33
N PRO A 94 -3.24 16.82 6.51
CA PRO A 94 -4.23 16.97 7.57
C PRO A 94 -5.36 15.98 7.42
N SER A 95 -5.98 15.65 8.54
CA SER A 95 -7.18 14.83 8.53
C SER A 95 -8.35 15.59 7.93
N THR A 96 -9.05 14.94 6.99
CA THR A 96 -10.31 15.40 6.41
C THR A 96 -11.40 14.37 6.64
N GLN A 97 -12.64 14.79 6.56
CA GLN A 97 -13.81 13.92 6.62
C GLN A 97 -14.46 13.84 5.25
N ASP A 98 -14.92 12.66 4.90
CA ASP A 98 -15.65 12.34 3.68
C ASP A 98 -16.58 11.16 3.97
N VAL A 99 -17.35 10.70 3.01
CA VAL A 99 -18.10 9.44 3.11
C VAL A 99 -17.33 8.31 2.43
N THR A 100 -17.66 7.06 2.76
CA THR A 100 -17.02 5.90 2.11
C THR A 100 -17.25 5.90 0.61
N SER A 101 -16.25 5.46 -0.15
CA SER A 101 -16.30 5.45 -1.61
C SER A 101 -17.27 4.38 -2.16
N GLY A 102 -17.48 3.32 -1.40
CA GLY A 102 -18.37 2.22 -1.71
C GLY A 102 -19.56 2.16 -0.75
N VAL A 103 -20.53 1.33 -1.11
CA VAL A 103 -21.65 0.94 -0.27
C VAL A 103 -21.31 -0.39 0.38
N TYR A 104 -21.47 -0.50 1.69
CA TYR A 104 -21.05 -1.65 2.48
C TYR A 104 -22.17 -2.16 3.38
N ASN A 105 -22.12 -3.44 3.71
CA ASN A 105 -22.94 -4.02 4.78
C ASN A 105 -22.08 -4.22 6.02
N ASP A 106 -22.61 -3.91 7.20
CA ASP A 106 -22.00 -4.31 8.46
C ASP A 106 -22.29 -5.78 8.75
N PRO A 107 -21.33 -6.69 8.65
CA PRO A 107 -21.59 -8.11 8.83
C PRO A 107 -21.97 -8.50 10.26
N LEU A 108 -21.87 -7.59 11.22
CA LEU A 108 -22.31 -7.80 12.59
C LEU A 108 -23.76 -7.34 12.83
N GLY A 109 -24.31 -6.51 11.95
CA GLY A 109 -25.62 -5.92 12.11
C GLY A 109 -26.59 -6.20 10.95
N CYS A 110 -26.09 -6.29 9.72
CA CYS A 110 -26.86 -6.69 8.54
C CYS A 110 -26.93 -8.23 8.46
N ILE A 111 -27.69 -8.84 9.38
CA ILE A 111 -27.66 -10.30 9.62
C ILE A 111 -29.08 -10.88 9.74
N LYS A 112 -29.19 -12.18 9.50
CA LYS A 112 -30.36 -12.99 9.83
C LYS A 112 -29.96 -14.14 10.72
N VAL A 113 -30.43 -14.13 11.95
CA VAL A 113 -30.11 -15.17 12.96
C VAL A 113 -31.39 -15.55 13.71
N GLY A 114 -31.89 -16.77 13.51
CA GLY A 114 -33.13 -17.24 14.13
C GLY A 114 -34.34 -16.39 13.73
N ALA A 115 -35.00 -15.80 14.70
CA ALA A 115 -36.14 -14.90 14.50
C ALA A 115 -35.72 -13.45 14.16
N LEU A 116 -34.44 -13.08 14.36
CA LEU A 116 -33.92 -11.79 14.00
C LEU A 116 -33.60 -11.74 12.51
N ASP A 117 -34.34 -10.92 11.76
CA ASP A 117 -34.04 -10.59 10.37
C ASP A 117 -33.78 -9.09 10.25
N ASN A 118 -32.54 -8.71 10.07
CA ASN A 118 -32.06 -7.33 10.01
C ASN A 118 -31.41 -7.03 8.65
N THR A 119 -31.71 -7.82 7.61
CA THR A 119 -31.08 -7.72 6.29
C THR A 119 -31.55 -6.52 5.46
N ASP A 120 -32.67 -5.91 5.82
CA ASP A 120 -33.22 -4.71 5.17
C ASP A 120 -33.05 -3.44 6.01
N ASN A 121 -32.37 -3.52 7.15
CA ASN A 121 -32.19 -2.38 8.04
C ASN A 121 -31.13 -1.40 7.50
N PRO A 122 -31.49 -0.17 7.12
CA PRO A 122 -30.58 0.81 6.53
C PRO A 122 -29.49 1.29 7.50
N ASP A 123 -29.63 1.06 8.79
CA ASP A 123 -28.58 1.38 9.78
C ASP A 123 -27.42 0.38 9.78
N TYR A 124 -27.58 -0.77 9.11
CA TYR A 124 -26.57 -1.84 9.05
C TYR A 124 -26.30 -2.35 7.63
N CYS A 125 -27.24 -2.16 6.71
CA CYS A 125 -27.16 -2.64 5.33
C CYS A 125 -27.13 -1.47 4.35
N GLY A 126 -26.29 -1.56 3.32
CA GLY A 126 -26.16 -0.49 2.33
C GLY A 126 -25.54 0.80 2.87
N LEU A 127 -24.60 0.70 3.79
CA LEU A 127 -24.02 1.84 4.51
C LEU A 127 -23.03 2.62 3.65
N GLN A 128 -23.03 3.93 3.83
CA GLN A 128 -21.96 4.85 3.44
C GLN A 128 -21.58 5.74 4.64
N PRO A 129 -20.95 5.17 5.69
CA PRO A 129 -20.60 5.94 6.87
C PRO A 129 -19.54 6.99 6.56
N GLU A 130 -19.40 7.96 7.46
CA GLU A 130 -18.32 8.92 7.41
C GLU A 130 -16.96 8.20 7.50
N LYS A 131 -15.97 8.70 6.78
CA LYS A 131 -14.58 8.27 6.91
C LYS A 131 -13.67 9.44 7.22
N ARG A 132 -12.74 9.19 8.12
CA ARG A 132 -11.63 10.09 8.39
C ARG A 132 -10.46 9.69 7.49
N MET A 133 -10.03 10.57 6.60
CA MET A 133 -8.89 10.38 5.69
C MET A 133 -7.73 11.28 6.10
N GLY A 134 -6.56 11.08 5.49
CA GLY A 134 -5.39 11.94 5.64
C GLY A 134 -4.11 11.14 5.88
N GLY A 135 -3.03 11.86 6.09
CA GLY A 135 -1.74 11.29 6.43
C GLY A 135 -1.71 10.77 7.87
N ARG A 136 -0.66 10.01 8.16
CA ARG A 136 -0.39 9.50 9.50
C ARG A 136 1.09 9.57 9.80
N ALA A 137 1.46 10.25 10.88
CA ALA A 137 2.82 10.19 11.39
C ALA A 137 3.18 8.76 11.85
N GLY A 138 4.45 8.38 11.67
CA GLY A 138 4.93 7.07 12.10
C GLY A 138 4.68 5.94 11.10
N LEU A 139 4.35 6.25 9.83
CA LEU A 139 4.36 5.25 8.77
C LEU A 139 5.78 4.73 8.54
N GLU A 140 5.90 3.41 8.41
CA GLU A 140 7.14 2.75 8.04
C GLU A 140 7.32 2.73 6.52
N PRO A 141 8.58 2.66 6.03
CA PRO A 141 8.84 2.44 4.62
C PRO A 141 8.27 1.12 4.11
N GLU A 142 7.66 1.15 2.93
CA GLU A 142 7.33 -0.08 2.20
C GLU A 142 8.62 -0.78 1.78
N LYS A 143 8.63 -2.10 1.84
CA LYS A 143 9.75 -2.94 1.42
C LYS A 143 9.34 -3.84 0.28
N SER A 144 10.29 -4.20 -0.58
CA SER A 144 10.06 -5.16 -1.64
C SER A 144 11.20 -6.15 -1.80
N LYS A 145 10.86 -7.37 -2.23
CA LYS A 145 11.79 -8.37 -2.72
C LYS A 145 11.46 -8.64 -4.18
N GLN A 146 12.48 -8.72 -5.00
CA GLN A 146 12.32 -8.87 -6.44
C GLN A 146 13.19 -10.03 -6.92
N LEU A 147 12.60 -10.90 -7.72
CA LEU A 147 13.27 -11.97 -8.46
C LEU A 147 12.93 -11.82 -9.94
N SER A 148 13.94 -11.88 -10.80
CA SER A 148 13.70 -12.06 -12.23
C SER A 148 14.62 -13.13 -12.80
N LEU A 149 14.10 -13.91 -13.73
CA LEU A 149 14.83 -14.93 -14.49
C LEU A 149 14.39 -14.82 -15.94
N GLY A 150 15.34 -14.82 -16.88
CA GLY A 150 15.02 -14.68 -18.27
C GLY A 150 15.97 -15.47 -19.17
N VAL A 151 15.47 -15.83 -20.33
CA VAL A 151 16.24 -16.44 -21.42
C VAL A 151 15.97 -15.69 -22.71
N VAL A 152 17.03 -15.43 -23.46
CA VAL A 152 16.96 -14.86 -24.80
C VAL A 152 17.59 -15.88 -25.77
N LEU A 153 16.93 -16.16 -26.87
CA LEU A 153 17.33 -17.07 -27.89
C LEU A 153 17.42 -16.33 -29.24
N GLU A 154 18.52 -16.48 -29.94
CA GLU A 154 18.76 -15.96 -31.30
C GLU A 154 19.07 -17.11 -32.25
N PRO A 155 18.06 -17.97 -32.56
CA PRO A 155 18.30 -19.13 -33.37
C PRO A 155 18.74 -18.81 -34.82
N LEU A 156 18.37 -17.64 -35.30
CA LEU A 156 18.75 -17.07 -36.59
C LEU A 156 19.13 -15.61 -36.44
N PRO A 157 20.00 -15.03 -37.30
CA PRO A 157 20.38 -13.62 -37.24
C PRO A 157 19.21 -12.62 -37.36
N THR A 158 18.08 -13.10 -37.89
CA THR A 158 16.86 -12.28 -38.09
C THR A 158 15.74 -12.61 -37.12
N LEU A 159 15.97 -13.55 -36.19
CA LEU A 159 14.94 -13.99 -35.25
C LEU A 159 15.47 -14.00 -33.82
N THR A 160 14.84 -13.20 -32.95
CA THR A 160 15.09 -13.20 -31.51
C THR A 160 13.81 -13.53 -30.79
N ALA A 161 13.88 -14.41 -29.79
CA ALA A 161 12.79 -14.73 -28.87
C ALA A 161 13.27 -14.58 -27.43
N SER A 162 12.41 -14.11 -26.52
CA SER A 162 12.72 -14.05 -25.11
C SER A 162 11.54 -14.48 -24.27
N ALA A 163 11.87 -15.04 -23.09
CA ALA A 163 10.91 -15.35 -22.05
C ALA A 163 11.47 -14.89 -20.70
N ASP A 164 10.67 -14.16 -19.94
CA ASP A 164 11.05 -13.66 -18.64
C ASP A 164 9.99 -14.04 -17.59
N TYR A 165 10.46 -14.57 -16.48
CA TYR A 165 9.69 -14.76 -15.25
C TYR A 165 10.11 -13.71 -14.23
N TRP A 166 9.16 -13.08 -13.57
CA TRP A 166 9.43 -12.16 -12.47
C TRP A 166 8.44 -12.36 -11.33
N ARG A 167 8.91 -12.08 -10.11
CA ARG A 167 8.11 -12.05 -8.91
C ARG A 167 8.53 -10.84 -8.08
N ILE A 168 7.55 -10.04 -7.69
CA ILE A 168 7.71 -8.92 -6.75
C ILE A 168 6.79 -9.18 -5.57
N GLU A 169 7.35 -9.16 -4.39
CA GLU A 169 6.63 -9.26 -3.13
C GLU A 169 6.84 -7.95 -2.37
N LYS A 170 5.75 -7.29 -2.01
CA LYS A 170 5.75 -6.02 -1.29
C LYS A 170 5.19 -6.22 0.10
N THR A 171 5.90 -5.73 1.12
CA THR A 171 5.48 -5.72 2.52
C THR A 171 5.35 -4.30 3.05
N ASP A 172 4.58 -4.13 4.11
CA ASP A 172 4.34 -2.84 4.77
C ASP A 172 3.75 -1.78 3.81
N ALA A 173 2.97 -2.21 2.80
CA ALA A 173 2.38 -1.31 1.82
C ALA A 173 1.53 -0.22 2.51
N ILE A 174 1.70 1.03 2.08
CA ILE A 174 0.97 2.17 2.63
C ILE A 174 -0.35 2.32 1.87
N ALA A 175 -1.45 2.13 2.57
CA ALA A 175 -2.78 2.24 1.99
C ALA A 175 -3.83 2.64 3.03
N ALA A 176 -5.02 3.00 2.52
CA ALA A 176 -6.25 3.23 3.28
C ALA A 176 -7.25 2.11 2.95
N PRO A 177 -7.22 0.96 3.64
CA PRO A 177 -7.96 -0.24 3.23
C PRO A 177 -9.43 -0.18 3.68
N GLU A 178 -10.22 0.72 3.09
CA GLU A 178 -11.62 0.97 3.44
C GLU A 178 -12.47 -0.32 3.48
N GLY A 179 -12.41 -1.12 2.42
CA GLY A 179 -13.19 -2.37 2.34
C GLY A 179 -12.83 -3.40 3.40
N SER A 180 -11.61 -3.40 3.92
CA SER A 180 -11.19 -4.38 4.93
C SER A 180 -11.87 -4.18 6.28
N TYR A 181 -12.36 -2.98 6.58
CA TYR A 181 -13.09 -2.68 7.83
C TYR A 181 -14.43 -3.41 7.86
N PHE A 182 -15.08 -3.52 6.72
CA PHE A 182 -16.36 -4.22 6.58
C PHE A 182 -16.19 -5.73 6.35
N ALA A 183 -15.07 -6.15 5.76
CA ALA A 183 -14.78 -7.58 5.60
C ALA A 183 -14.49 -8.28 6.94
N ASP A 184 -13.84 -7.58 7.88
CA ASP A 184 -13.54 -8.10 9.22
C ASP A 184 -13.62 -6.98 10.26
N PRO A 185 -14.84 -6.59 10.70
CA PRO A 185 -15.03 -5.51 11.64
C PRO A 185 -14.55 -5.82 13.05
N VAL A 186 -14.41 -7.08 13.41
CA VAL A 186 -13.89 -7.51 14.72
C VAL A 186 -12.40 -7.23 14.80
N ARG A 187 -11.64 -7.69 13.80
CA ARG A 187 -10.19 -7.44 13.70
C ARG A 187 -9.88 -5.94 13.57
N ASN A 188 -10.74 -5.20 12.90
CA ASN A 188 -10.57 -3.77 12.64
C ASN A 188 -11.34 -2.86 13.62
N ALA A 189 -11.81 -3.39 14.75
CA ALA A 189 -12.64 -2.64 15.70
C ALA A 189 -12.02 -1.31 16.16
N ALA A 190 -10.69 -1.24 16.31
CA ALA A 190 -9.97 -0.02 16.68
C ALA A 190 -10.09 1.14 15.66
N PHE A 191 -10.52 0.85 14.44
CA PHE A 191 -10.69 1.82 13.34
C PHE A 191 -12.15 2.12 13.01
N ILE A 192 -13.08 1.50 13.75
CA ILE A 192 -14.52 1.61 13.52
C ILE A 192 -15.15 2.28 14.74
N VAL A 193 -15.80 3.41 14.52
CA VAL A 193 -16.59 4.08 15.57
C VAL A 193 -18.04 3.68 15.38
N ARG A 194 -18.64 3.13 16.45
CA ARG A 194 -20.03 2.71 16.49
C ARG A 194 -20.84 3.63 17.40
N ALA A 195 -22.11 3.80 17.09
CA ALA A 195 -23.09 4.37 18.00
C ALA A 195 -23.36 3.40 19.17
N GLU A 196 -24.11 3.88 20.16
CA GLU A 196 -24.63 3.00 21.21
C GLU A 196 -25.51 1.91 20.62
N PRO A 197 -25.45 0.68 21.15
CA PRO A 197 -26.32 -0.42 20.72
C PRO A 197 -27.80 -0.08 20.84
N ASP A 198 -28.61 -0.47 19.87
CA ASP A 198 -30.06 -0.31 19.94
C ASP A 198 -30.64 -1.35 20.93
N PRO A 199 -31.35 -0.89 21.98
CA PRO A 199 -32.02 -1.79 22.91
C PRO A 199 -33.06 -2.73 22.27
N ALA A 200 -33.59 -2.35 21.10
CA ALA A 200 -34.54 -3.19 20.34
C ALA A 200 -33.85 -4.33 19.59
N LEU A 201 -32.52 -4.31 19.45
CA LEU A 201 -31.72 -5.31 18.76
C LEU A 201 -30.67 -5.94 19.70
N PRO A 202 -31.10 -6.73 20.70
CA PRO A 202 -30.21 -7.29 21.69
C PRO A 202 -29.17 -8.22 21.04
N GLY A 203 -27.88 -7.98 21.36
CA GLY A 203 -26.76 -8.75 20.82
C GLY A 203 -26.22 -8.21 19.47
N VAL A 204 -26.84 -7.22 18.87
CA VAL A 204 -26.35 -6.51 17.70
C VAL A 204 -25.54 -5.27 18.17
N PRO A 205 -24.32 -5.06 17.70
CA PRO A 205 -23.56 -3.84 18.06
C PRO A 205 -24.23 -2.60 17.48
N GLY A 206 -23.93 -1.43 18.05
CA GLY A 206 -24.40 -0.17 17.49
C GLY A 206 -23.95 0.03 16.02
N ARG A 207 -24.73 0.79 15.25
CA ARG A 207 -24.43 1.06 13.84
C ARG A 207 -23.07 1.73 13.67
N ILE A 208 -22.42 1.48 12.55
CA ILE A 208 -21.15 2.15 12.20
C ILE A 208 -21.45 3.61 11.83
N VAL A 209 -20.86 4.55 12.55
CA VAL A 209 -21.02 5.99 12.29
C VAL A 209 -19.81 6.57 11.57
N GLN A 210 -18.62 6.08 11.86
CA GLN A 210 -17.38 6.57 11.24
C GLN A 210 -16.32 5.47 11.16
N ILE A 211 -15.46 5.54 10.16
CA ILE A 211 -14.24 4.73 10.07
C ILE A 211 -12.99 5.62 10.00
N ASP A 212 -11.90 5.19 10.65
CA ASP A 212 -10.57 5.82 10.51
C ASP A 212 -9.83 5.19 9.34
N SER A 213 -9.99 5.79 8.16
CA SER A 213 -9.38 5.36 6.88
C SER A 213 -8.12 6.18 6.54
N ARG A 214 -7.43 6.74 7.55
CA ARG A 214 -6.12 7.35 7.32
C ARG A 214 -5.11 6.30 6.92
N LEU A 215 -4.07 6.74 6.21
CA LEU A 215 -3.00 5.88 5.72
C LEU A 215 -2.37 5.05 6.84
N ARG A 216 -2.08 3.80 6.54
CA ARG A 216 -1.36 2.87 7.43
C ARG A 216 -0.59 1.83 6.62
N ASN A 217 0.43 1.25 7.25
CA ASN A 217 1.08 0.08 6.68
C ASN A 217 0.11 -1.11 6.77
N ILE A 218 -0.18 -1.71 5.64
CA ILE A 218 -0.96 -2.93 5.52
C ILE A 218 0.00 -4.07 5.14
N GLY A 219 -0.27 -5.28 5.54
CA GLY A 219 0.59 -6.45 5.37
C GLY A 219 1.26 -6.62 4.00
N THR A 220 1.29 -7.85 3.51
CA THR A 220 1.93 -8.22 2.22
C THR A 220 0.92 -8.13 1.08
N LEU A 221 1.38 -7.62 -0.05
CA LEU A 221 0.68 -7.59 -1.34
C LEU A 221 1.39 -8.49 -2.35
#